data_0fc1b248b77727668e1511b5dd3653a0
#
_entry.id   0fc1b248b77727668e1511b5dd3653a0
#
_cell.length_a   1.000
_cell.length_b   1.000
_cell.length_c   1.000
_cell.angle_alpha   90.00
_cell.angle_beta   90.00
_cell.angle_gamma   90.00
#
_symmetry.space_group_name_H-M   'P 1'
#
loop_
_entity.id
_entity.type
_entity.pdbx_description
1 polymer ?
#
loop_
_entity_poly.entity_id
_entity_poly.type
_entity_poly.pdbx_seq_one_letter_code
_entity_poly.pdbx_strand_id
1 'polypeptide(L)'
;LGAQNKSTQKNEKQVLDSLHYIKESGYKILEIVESGNITELGKMFDEHWQYKKKLAKGVSNPEFDKIYDLAKQNGALGGKISGAGGGGFFTFYCEEKQSQLRHEMKKQGLIELRYDFDFEGTKVLANFMNYQTNGNGFS
;
A
#
# COMPACT_ATOMS: atom_id res chain seq x y z
N LEU A 1 -9.34 -18.61 32.89
CA LEU A 1 -10.41 -17.77 32.34
C LEU A 1 -10.01 -16.28 32.30
N GLY A 2 -9.41 -15.70 33.37
CA GLY A 2 -9.05 -14.28 33.42
C GLY A 2 -7.90 -13.87 32.46
N ALA A 3 -6.94 -14.74 32.17
CA ALA A 3 -5.82 -14.45 31.30
C ALA A 3 -6.22 -14.47 29.78
N GLN A 4 -7.12 -15.38 29.41
CA GLN A 4 -7.66 -15.46 28.05
C GLN A 4 -8.54 -14.25 27.72
N ASN A 5 -9.40 -13.82 28.65
CA ASN A 5 -10.23 -12.62 28.44
C ASN A 5 -9.37 -11.34 28.28
N LYS A 6 -8.28 -11.20 29.06
CA LYS A 6 -7.37 -10.06 28.92
C LYS A 6 -6.62 -10.05 27.59
N SER A 7 -6.23 -11.23 27.08
CA SER A 7 -5.56 -11.34 25.77
C SER A 7 -6.52 -11.03 24.61
N THR A 8 -7.76 -11.48 24.69
CA THR A 8 -8.80 -11.18 23.68
C THR A 8 -9.12 -9.69 23.63
N GLN A 9 -9.39 -9.07 24.79
CA GLN A 9 -9.65 -7.63 24.87
C GLN A 9 -8.46 -6.78 24.39
N LYS A 10 -7.23 -7.20 24.66
CA LYS A 10 -6.04 -6.53 24.16
C LYS A 10 -5.93 -6.63 22.64
N ASN A 11 -6.24 -7.79 22.05
CA ASN A 11 -6.25 -7.99 20.61
C ASN A 11 -7.35 -7.17 19.94
N GLU A 12 -8.55 -7.11 20.51
CA GLU A 12 -9.65 -6.28 19.99
C GLU A 12 -9.29 -4.80 19.99
N LYS A 13 -8.72 -4.31 21.10
CA LYS A 13 -8.25 -2.92 21.19
C LYS A 13 -7.19 -2.62 20.15
N GLN A 14 -6.21 -3.49 19.96
CA GLN A 14 -5.14 -3.32 18.98
C GLN A 14 -5.68 -3.29 17.53
N VAL A 15 -6.69 -4.11 17.24
CA VAL A 15 -7.37 -4.09 15.92
C VAL A 15 -8.13 -2.78 15.73
N LEU A 16 -8.87 -2.31 16.72
CA LEU A 16 -9.57 -1.03 16.66
C LEU A 16 -8.61 0.15 16.47
N ASP A 17 -7.53 0.21 17.24
CA ASP A 17 -6.51 1.23 17.11
C ASP A 17 -5.89 1.23 15.70
N SER A 18 -5.72 0.04 15.12
CA SER A 18 -5.21 -0.12 13.75
C SER A 18 -6.18 0.39 12.69
N LEU A 19 -7.47 0.10 12.86
CA LEU A 19 -8.52 0.59 11.95
C LEU A 19 -8.67 2.11 12.05
N HIS A 20 -8.59 2.67 13.25
CA HIS A 20 -8.56 4.12 13.43
C HIS A 20 -7.36 4.75 12.75
N TYR A 21 -6.17 4.20 12.94
CA TYR A 21 -4.96 4.68 12.27
C TYR A 21 -5.09 4.65 10.74
N ILE A 22 -5.60 3.56 10.17
CA ILE A 22 -5.82 3.44 8.71
C ILE A 22 -6.78 4.52 8.22
N LYS A 23 -7.88 4.73 8.94
CA LYS A 23 -8.87 5.76 8.60
C LYS A 23 -8.26 7.17 8.64
N GLU A 24 -7.61 7.54 9.73
CA GLU A 24 -6.97 8.84 9.91
C GLU A 24 -5.84 9.07 8.88
N SER A 25 -5.06 8.03 8.59
CA SER A 25 -4.03 8.08 7.53
C SER A 25 -4.64 8.37 6.16
N GLY A 26 -5.82 7.82 5.86
CA GLY A 26 -6.53 8.10 4.62
C GLY A 26 -6.91 9.57 4.47
N TYR A 27 -7.45 10.20 5.50
CA TYR A 27 -7.77 11.63 5.49
C TYR A 27 -6.52 12.49 5.36
N LYS A 28 -5.47 12.16 6.09
CA LYS A 28 -4.20 12.88 6.02
C LYS A 28 -3.55 12.78 4.63
N ILE A 29 -3.61 11.61 3.99
CA ILE A 29 -3.12 11.43 2.61
C ILE A 29 -3.94 12.29 1.64
N LEU A 30 -5.26 12.35 1.79
CA LEU A 30 -6.11 13.20 0.96
C LEU A 30 -5.70 14.68 1.07
N GLU A 31 -5.55 15.18 2.29
CA GLU A 31 -5.12 16.56 2.56
C GLU A 31 -3.73 16.84 1.94
N ILE A 32 -2.78 15.93 2.07
CA ILE A 32 -1.43 16.03 1.50
C ILE A 32 -1.51 16.10 -0.03
N VAL A 33 -2.31 15.24 -0.66
CA VAL A 33 -2.47 15.22 -2.12
C VAL A 33 -3.15 16.51 -2.61
N GLU A 34 -4.20 16.98 -1.94
CA GLU A 34 -4.90 18.22 -2.28
C GLU A 34 -4.01 19.46 -2.11
N SER A 35 -3.13 19.45 -1.11
CA SER A 35 -2.16 20.54 -0.90
C SER A 35 -0.98 20.54 -1.89
N GLY A 36 -0.80 19.45 -2.66
CA GLY A 36 0.32 19.27 -3.58
C GLY A 36 1.66 18.99 -2.89
N ASN A 37 1.68 18.74 -1.58
CA ASN A 37 2.90 18.45 -0.82
C ASN A 37 3.30 16.97 -0.95
N ILE A 38 3.79 16.60 -2.12
CA ILE A 38 4.13 15.21 -2.46
C ILE A 38 5.31 14.68 -1.62
N THR A 39 6.21 15.54 -1.17
CA THR A 39 7.30 15.17 -0.24
C THR A 39 6.74 14.57 1.04
N GLU A 40 5.68 15.15 1.58
CA GLU A 40 5.03 14.65 2.79
C GLU A 40 4.35 13.29 2.55
N LEU A 41 3.84 13.04 1.35
CA LEU A 41 3.31 11.73 0.96
C LEU A 41 4.38 10.64 1.05
N GLY A 42 5.62 10.94 0.60
CA GLY A 42 6.75 10.02 0.73
C GLY A 42 7.03 9.64 2.18
N LYS A 43 7.05 10.62 3.08
CA LYS A 43 7.23 10.39 4.52
C LYS A 43 6.10 9.58 5.13
N MET A 44 4.85 9.86 4.74
CA MET A 44 3.69 9.10 5.17
C MET A 44 3.75 7.62 4.74
N PHE A 45 4.28 7.32 3.57
CA PHE A 45 4.48 5.93 3.15
C PHE A 45 5.48 5.21 4.06
N ASP A 46 6.55 5.89 4.48
CA ASP A 46 7.51 5.32 5.44
C ASP A 46 6.84 5.06 6.80
N GLU A 47 6.18 6.05 7.37
CA GLU A 47 5.47 5.92 8.64
C GLU A 47 4.47 4.75 8.61
N HIS A 48 3.66 4.69 7.54
CA HIS A 48 2.67 3.64 7.36
C HIS A 48 3.31 2.25 7.23
N TRP A 49 4.46 2.14 6.55
CA TRP A 49 5.20 0.89 6.46
C TRP A 49 5.76 0.43 7.81
N GLN A 50 6.38 1.34 8.58
CA GLN A 50 6.87 1.04 9.92
C GLN A 50 5.74 0.62 10.87
N TYR A 51 4.57 1.24 10.73
CA TYR A 51 3.40 0.87 11.51
C TYR A 51 2.89 -0.54 11.15
N LYS A 52 2.76 -0.85 9.86
CA LYS A 52 2.37 -2.19 9.39
C LYS A 52 3.29 -3.29 9.90
N LYS A 53 4.60 -3.08 9.87
CA LYS A 53 5.57 -4.04 10.39
C LYS A 53 5.36 -4.37 11.87
N LYS A 54 4.93 -3.41 12.67
CA LYS A 54 4.66 -3.59 14.10
C LYS A 54 3.36 -4.36 14.36
N LEU A 55 2.36 -4.19 13.51
CA LEU A 55 1.03 -4.76 13.73
C LEU A 55 0.89 -6.21 13.28
N ALA A 56 1.50 -6.58 12.19
CA ALA A 56 1.26 -7.87 11.57
C ALA A 56 2.57 -8.64 11.36
N LYS A 57 2.71 -9.73 12.09
CA LYS A 57 3.79 -10.69 11.86
C LYS A 57 3.65 -11.27 10.46
N GLY A 58 4.74 -11.24 9.67
CA GLY A 58 4.77 -11.80 8.32
C GLY A 58 4.42 -10.82 7.18
N VAL A 59 4.17 -9.55 7.48
CA VAL A 59 4.03 -8.50 6.46
C VAL A 59 5.37 -8.16 5.81
N SER A 60 6.46 -8.35 6.54
CA SER A 60 7.81 -8.20 6.01
C SER A 60 8.65 -9.43 6.31
N ASN A 61 9.75 -9.57 5.62
CA ASN A 61 10.80 -10.54 5.88
C ASN A 61 12.16 -9.83 5.87
N PRO A 62 13.25 -10.47 6.35
CA PRO A 62 14.57 -9.85 6.42
C PRO A 62 15.11 -9.33 5.08
N GLU A 63 14.76 -9.97 3.98
CA GLU A 63 15.16 -9.55 2.64
C GLU A 63 14.43 -8.26 2.23
N PHE A 64 13.14 -8.19 2.45
CA PHE A 64 12.34 -6.99 2.18
C PHE A 64 12.78 -5.81 3.04
N ASP A 65 13.07 -6.04 4.32
CA ASP A 65 13.58 -5.01 5.21
C ASP A 65 14.94 -4.48 4.73
N LYS A 66 15.85 -5.37 4.32
CA LYS A 66 17.14 -4.99 3.76
C LYS A 66 17.01 -4.13 2.50
N ILE A 67 16.13 -4.53 1.57
CA ILE A 67 15.88 -3.78 0.34
C ILE A 67 15.29 -2.40 0.67
N TYR A 68 14.35 -2.35 1.59
CA TYR A 68 13.71 -1.11 2.01
C TYR A 68 14.71 -0.14 2.65
N ASP A 69 15.53 -0.62 3.58
CA ASP A 69 16.56 0.18 4.24
C ASP A 69 17.61 0.68 3.24
N LEU A 70 18.00 -0.17 2.29
CA LEU A 70 18.90 0.23 1.21
C LEU A 70 18.29 1.33 0.34
N ALA A 71 17.00 1.23 0.02
CA ALA A 71 16.30 2.28 -0.72
C ALA A 71 16.28 3.60 0.04
N LYS A 72 16.02 3.58 1.34
CA LYS A 72 16.08 4.77 2.22
C LYS A 72 17.45 5.41 2.23
N GLN A 73 18.52 4.63 2.33
CA GLN A 73 19.91 5.12 2.29
C GLN A 73 20.27 5.75 0.94
N ASN A 74 19.59 5.36 -0.14
CA ASN A 74 19.82 5.82 -1.50
C ASN A 74 18.78 6.83 -2.02
N GLY A 75 18.07 7.50 -1.11
CA GLY A 75 17.26 8.67 -1.42
C GLY A 75 15.76 8.44 -1.46
N ALA A 76 15.27 7.24 -1.20
CA ALA A 76 13.84 7.04 -1.01
C ALA A 76 13.37 7.75 0.27
N LEU A 77 12.37 8.61 0.17
CA LEU A 77 11.72 9.26 1.32
C LEU A 77 10.78 8.30 2.04
N GLY A 78 10.26 7.35 1.31
CA GLY A 78 9.41 6.28 1.82
C GLY A 78 8.96 5.37 0.70
N GLY A 79 8.18 4.37 1.04
CA GLY A 79 7.71 3.42 0.06
C GLY A 79 6.60 2.52 0.57
N LYS A 80 6.09 1.74 -0.35
CA LYS A 80 5.01 0.79 -0.11
C LYS A 80 5.36 -0.53 -0.78
N ILE A 81 5.07 -1.63 -0.08
CA ILE A 81 5.09 -2.96 -0.66
C ILE A 81 3.65 -3.35 -0.99
N SER A 82 3.40 -3.67 -2.25
CA SER A 82 2.12 -4.14 -2.75
C SER A 82 2.26 -5.59 -3.20
N GLY A 83 1.39 -6.45 -2.71
CA GLY A 83 1.39 -7.89 -2.95
C GLY A 83 1.02 -8.64 -1.69
N ALA A 84 0.89 -9.96 -1.79
CA ALA A 84 0.58 -10.84 -0.69
C ALA A 84 1.46 -12.09 -0.74
N GLY A 85 1.84 -12.61 0.45
CA GLY A 85 2.35 -13.96 0.57
C GLY A 85 3.76 -14.22 0.03
N GLY A 86 4.69 -13.28 0.13
CA GLY A 86 6.09 -13.52 -0.20
C GLY A 86 6.57 -13.04 -1.56
N GLY A 87 5.73 -12.27 -2.26
CA GLY A 87 6.11 -11.56 -3.49
C GLY A 87 5.34 -10.26 -3.66
N GLY A 88 5.75 -9.42 -4.60
CA GLY A 88 5.06 -8.16 -4.85
C GLY A 88 5.96 -7.10 -5.46
N PHE A 89 5.51 -5.86 -5.35
CA PHE A 89 6.18 -4.70 -5.92
C PHE A 89 6.54 -3.71 -4.83
N PHE A 90 7.76 -3.20 -4.88
CA PHE A 90 8.15 -2.03 -4.13
C PHE A 90 7.80 -0.78 -4.93
N THR A 91 7.06 0.14 -4.32
CA THR A 91 6.87 1.49 -4.83
C THR A 91 7.60 2.44 -3.90
N PHE A 92 8.62 3.13 -4.38
CA PHE A 92 9.39 4.10 -3.61
C PHE A 92 9.11 5.51 -4.12
N TYR A 93 9.03 6.46 -3.21
CA TYR A 93 9.02 7.88 -3.51
C TYR A 93 10.42 8.46 -3.32
N CYS A 94 10.97 9.08 -4.37
CA CYS A 94 12.31 9.64 -4.39
C CYS A 94 12.35 10.89 -5.25
N GLU A 95 12.81 12.01 -4.68
CA GLU A 95 12.86 13.31 -5.37
C GLU A 95 14.20 13.54 -6.08
N GLU A 96 15.32 13.40 -5.38
CA GLU A 96 16.60 13.90 -5.88
C GLU A 96 17.54 12.82 -6.41
N LYS A 97 17.60 11.66 -5.74
CA LYS A 97 18.59 10.60 -6.01
C LYS A 97 18.03 9.44 -6.84
N GLN A 98 17.11 9.70 -7.75
CA GLN A 98 16.39 8.67 -8.50
C GLN A 98 17.32 7.73 -9.25
N SER A 99 18.36 8.25 -9.92
CA SER A 99 19.34 7.42 -10.66
C SER A 99 20.15 6.53 -9.73
N GLN A 100 20.54 7.04 -8.56
CA GLN A 100 21.27 6.27 -7.54
C GLN A 100 20.38 5.16 -6.97
N LEU A 101 19.13 5.48 -6.63
CA LEU A 101 18.16 4.50 -6.15
C LEU A 101 17.93 3.38 -7.17
N ARG A 102 17.68 3.72 -8.44
CA ARG A 102 17.52 2.73 -9.52
C ARG A 102 18.73 1.81 -9.66
N HIS A 103 19.92 2.40 -9.62
CA HIS A 103 21.16 1.64 -9.72
C HIS A 103 21.31 0.63 -8.57
N GLU A 104 21.07 1.05 -7.33
CA GLU A 104 21.19 0.17 -6.16
C GLU A 104 20.09 -0.91 -6.13
N MET A 105 18.85 -0.59 -6.51
CA MET A 105 17.78 -1.58 -6.61
C MET A 105 18.08 -2.63 -7.70
N LYS A 106 18.62 -2.21 -8.84
CA LYS A 106 19.05 -3.13 -9.88
C LYS A 106 20.17 -4.08 -9.42
N LYS A 107 21.13 -3.61 -8.62
CA LYS A 107 22.17 -4.45 -8.01
C LYS A 107 21.58 -5.53 -7.09
N GLN A 108 20.45 -5.27 -6.45
CA GLN A 108 19.74 -6.26 -5.65
C GLN A 108 18.88 -7.22 -6.49
N GLY A 109 18.97 -7.17 -7.81
CA GLY A 109 18.21 -8.03 -8.72
C GLY A 109 16.78 -7.59 -8.97
N LEU A 110 16.38 -6.39 -8.54
CA LEU A 110 15.05 -5.87 -8.79
C LEU A 110 14.93 -5.34 -10.21
N ILE A 111 13.76 -5.55 -10.81
CA ILE A 111 13.41 -5.08 -12.15
C ILE A 111 12.49 -3.87 -12.00
N GLU A 112 12.86 -2.76 -12.63
CA GLU A 112 12.00 -1.56 -12.66
C GLU A 112 10.81 -1.80 -13.58
N LEU A 113 9.62 -1.59 -13.05
CA LEU A 113 8.40 -1.54 -13.84
C LEU A 113 8.01 -0.08 -14.08
N ARG A 114 7.77 0.25 -15.33
CA ARG A 114 7.19 1.53 -15.70
C ARG A 114 5.68 1.45 -15.56
N TYR A 115 5.07 2.51 -15.08
CA TYR A 115 3.63 2.64 -14.97
C TYR A 115 3.24 4.09 -15.29
N ASP A 116 2.01 4.26 -15.74
CA ASP A 116 1.39 5.55 -15.92
C ASP A 116 0.18 5.68 -14.99
N PHE A 117 -0.22 6.93 -14.72
CA PHE A 117 -1.43 7.18 -13.96
C PHE A 117 -2.64 7.10 -14.88
N ASP A 118 -3.63 6.30 -14.49
CA ASP A 118 -4.95 6.29 -15.12
C ASP A 118 -5.85 7.26 -14.36
N PHE A 119 -6.25 8.35 -15.03
CA PHE A 119 -7.10 9.39 -14.48
C PHE A 119 -8.59 9.14 -14.72
N GLU A 120 -8.94 8.11 -15.48
CA GLU A 120 -10.34 7.80 -15.78
C GLU A 120 -10.96 6.86 -14.74
N GLY A 121 -10.13 6.20 -13.93
CA GLY A 121 -10.58 5.30 -12.86
C GLY A 121 -11.24 4.02 -13.38
N THR A 122 -12.16 3.47 -12.58
CA THR A 122 -12.87 2.24 -12.93
C THR A 122 -13.89 2.48 -14.02
N LYS A 123 -13.81 1.72 -15.13
CA LYS A 123 -14.75 1.77 -16.26
C LYS A 123 -15.55 0.49 -16.35
N VAL A 124 -16.83 0.61 -16.70
CA VAL A 124 -17.65 -0.51 -17.12
C VAL A 124 -17.35 -0.82 -18.59
N LEU A 125 -16.59 -1.87 -18.85
CA LEU A 125 -16.25 -2.30 -20.21
C LEU A 125 -17.41 -3.03 -20.89
N ALA A 126 -18.22 -3.76 -20.12
CA ALA A 126 -19.40 -4.45 -20.61
C ALA A 126 -20.43 -4.62 -19.48
N ASN A 127 -21.70 -4.39 -19.78
CA ASN A 127 -22.80 -4.65 -18.86
C ASN A 127 -23.72 -5.69 -19.46
N PHE A 128 -23.60 -6.94 -19.00
CA PHE A 128 -24.42 -8.06 -19.48
C PHE A 128 -25.78 -8.19 -18.77
N MET A 129 -26.12 -7.29 -17.84
CA MET A 129 -27.35 -7.40 -17.05
C MET A 129 -28.62 -6.87 -17.74
N ASN A 130 -28.54 -6.30 -18.92
CA ASN A 130 -29.70 -5.75 -19.65
C ASN A 130 -30.29 -6.69 -20.71
N TYR A 131 -30.08 -8.00 -20.62
CA TYR A 131 -30.88 -8.95 -21.40
C TYR A 131 -32.18 -9.25 -20.64
N GLN A 132 -33.10 -8.31 -20.62
CA GLN A 132 -34.50 -8.63 -20.39
C GLN A 132 -35.00 -9.32 -21.67
N THR A 133 -35.17 -10.62 -21.62
CA THR A 133 -35.99 -11.32 -22.58
C THR A 133 -37.41 -10.76 -22.46
N ASN A 134 -37.78 -9.88 -23.37
CA ASN A 134 -39.19 -9.58 -23.60
C ASN A 134 -39.82 -10.89 -24.10
N GLY A 135 -40.40 -11.65 -23.15
CA GLY A 135 -41.20 -12.79 -23.45
C GLY A 135 -42.47 -12.34 -24.15
N ASN A 136 -42.45 -12.26 -25.47
CA ASN A 136 -43.68 -12.27 -26.23
C ASN A 136 -44.14 -13.71 -26.26
N GLY A 137 -45.21 -13.96 -25.48
CA GLY A 137 -45.95 -15.20 -25.55
C GLY A 137 -46.53 -15.39 -26.95
N PHE A 138 -46.32 -16.57 -27.47
CA PHE A 138 -47.12 -17.07 -28.56
C PHE A 138 -48.45 -17.55 -27.99
N SER A 139 -49.52 -16.86 -28.37
CA SER A 139 -50.89 -17.37 -28.33
C SER A 139 -51.16 -18.21 -29.57
#